data_ca393f21f3bf4c12262e02b7177f977d
#
_entry.id   ca393f21f3bf4c12262e02b7177f977d
#
_cell.length_a   1.000
_cell.length_b   1.000
_cell.length_c   1.000
_cell.angle_alpha   90.00
_cell.angle_beta   90.00
_cell.angle_gamma   90.00
#
_symmetry.space_group_name_H-M   'P 1'
#
loop_
_entity.id
_entity.type
_entity.pdbx_description
1 polymer ?
#
loop_
_entity_poly.entity_id
_entity_poly.type
_entity_poly.pdbx_seq_one_letter_code
_entity_poly.pdbx_strand_id
1 'polypeptide(L)'
;MKVLIVEDDGDMRRLLKIVLAGMDVETEEAPDGESAIHSLETSSDPDLVLLDLHLPYTSGEEVFEAIRKHSKSAIVIVTADILAAPEFVSKADGVFTKPFKTNELIIKLTSLLAAHKKDMQGEQ
;
A
#
# COMPACT_ATOMS: atom_id res chain seq x y z
N MET A 1 -4.42 5.45 -12.63
CA MET A 1 -4.25 4.43 -11.57
C MET A 1 -4.39 5.06 -10.21
N LYS A 2 -4.78 4.29 -9.22
CA LYS A 2 -5.07 4.76 -7.87
C LYS A 2 -4.24 4.02 -6.84
N VAL A 3 -3.67 4.76 -5.88
CA VAL A 3 -2.89 4.20 -4.76
C VAL A 3 -3.56 4.60 -3.45
N LEU A 4 -3.83 3.61 -2.60
CA LEU A 4 -4.34 3.84 -1.25
C LEU A 4 -3.16 3.80 -0.27
N ILE A 5 -3.03 4.84 0.54
CA ILE A 5 -1.99 4.94 1.56
C ILE A 5 -2.62 4.70 2.92
N VAL A 6 -2.25 3.61 3.58
CA VAL A 6 -2.77 3.23 4.91
C VAL A 6 -1.65 3.45 5.92
N GLU A 7 -1.69 4.58 6.60
CA GLU A 7 -0.62 5.03 7.50
C GLU A 7 -1.21 6.02 8.51
N ASP A 8 -0.98 5.81 9.80
CA ASP A 8 -1.52 6.68 10.85
C ASP A 8 -0.71 7.96 11.06
N ASP A 9 0.59 7.95 10.72
CA ASP A 9 1.45 9.13 10.86
C ASP A 9 1.23 10.10 9.69
N GLY A 10 0.75 11.30 9.99
CA GLY A 10 0.49 12.32 8.99
C GLY A 10 1.72 12.77 8.21
N ASP A 11 2.87 12.84 8.87
CA ASP A 11 4.11 13.23 8.20
C ASP A 11 4.57 12.16 7.22
N MET A 12 4.43 10.90 7.60
CA MET A 12 4.77 9.79 6.71
C MET A 12 3.80 9.72 5.52
N ARG A 13 2.50 9.94 5.76
CA ARG A 13 1.54 10.01 4.65
C ARG A 13 1.91 11.09 3.66
N ARG A 14 2.32 12.27 4.17
CA ARG A 14 2.76 13.39 3.33
C ARG A 14 3.98 13.02 2.50
N LEU A 15 4.96 12.35 3.12
CA LEU A 15 6.16 11.89 2.43
C LEU A 15 5.81 10.92 1.30
N LEU A 16 4.93 9.95 1.58
CA LEU A 16 4.52 8.98 0.57
C LEU A 16 3.75 9.64 -0.58
N LYS A 17 2.95 10.66 -0.28
CA LYS A 17 2.28 11.44 -1.33
C LYS A 17 3.28 12.17 -2.22
N ILE A 18 4.35 12.71 -1.63
CA ILE A 18 5.42 13.39 -2.39
C ILE A 18 6.12 12.38 -3.31
N VAL A 19 6.42 11.19 -2.79
CA VAL A 19 7.02 10.10 -3.57
C VAL A 19 6.13 9.76 -4.78
N LEU A 20 4.82 9.67 -4.56
CA LEU A 20 3.87 9.31 -5.61
C LEU A 20 3.53 10.45 -6.57
N ALA A 21 3.81 11.70 -6.19
CA ALA A 21 3.47 12.87 -7.01
C ALA A 21 4.12 12.87 -8.39
N GLY A 22 5.28 12.21 -8.52
CA GLY A 22 5.96 12.07 -9.82
C GLY A 22 5.48 10.89 -10.65
N MET A 23 4.48 10.15 -10.16
CA MET A 23 4.04 8.89 -10.74
C MET A 23 2.56 9.01 -11.15
N ASP A 24 2.17 9.60 -12.12
CA ASP A 24 0.81 9.77 -12.68
C ASP A 24 -0.28 8.85 -12.04
N VAL A 25 -0.51 9.01 -10.73
CA VAL A 25 -1.49 8.22 -9.97
C VAL A 25 -2.35 9.14 -9.11
N GLU A 26 -3.60 8.73 -8.86
CA GLU A 26 -4.44 9.34 -7.84
C GLU A 26 -4.08 8.71 -6.49
N THR A 27 -4.11 9.49 -5.43
CA THR A 27 -3.84 8.99 -4.09
C THR A 27 -5.07 9.16 -3.20
N GLU A 28 -5.30 8.18 -2.35
CA GLU A 28 -6.30 8.22 -1.30
C GLU A 28 -5.62 7.83 0.01
N GLU A 29 -6.02 8.46 1.11
CA GLU A 29 -5.39 8.24 2.40
C GLU A 29 -6.36 7.61 3.39
N ALA A 30 -5.85 6.67 4.18
CA ALA A 30 -6.58 6.08 5.29
C ALA A 30 -5.67 6.10 6.53
N PRO A 31 -6.06 6.80 7.60
CA PRO A 31 -5.21 6.90 8.79
C PRO A 31 -5.27 5.68 9.70
N ASP A 32 -6.16 4.74 9.43
CA ASP A 32 -6.34 3.53 10.24
C ASP A 32 -6.90 2.39 9.37
N GLY A 33 -6.98 1.21 9.97
CA GLY A 33 -7.45 0.03 9.26
C GLY A 33 -8.93 0.08 8.92
N GLU A 34 -9.75 0.63 9.80
CA GLU A 34 -11.19 0.75 9.57
C GLU A 34 -11.48 1.65 8.36
N SER A 35 -10.80 2.80 8.28
CA SER A 35 -10.94 3.71 7.14
C SER A 35 -10.49 3.04 5.84
N ALA A 36 -9.42 2.25 5.90
CA ALA A 36 -8.92 1.52 4.74
C ALA A 36 -9.94 0.51 4.24
N ILE A 37 -10.50 -0.28 5.12
CA ILE A 37 -11.51 -1.28 4.78
C ILE A 37 -12.77 -0.61 4.23
N HIS A 38 -13.20 0.47 4.85
CA HIS A 38 -14.34 1.25 4.38
C HIS A 38 -14.11 1.78 2.96
N SER A 39 -12.90 2.28 2.69
CA SER A 39 -12.53 2.75 1.35
C SER A 39 -12.62 1.64 0.30
N LEU A 40 -12.17 0.44 0.65
CA LEU A 40 -12.26 -0.72 -0.25
C LEU A 40 -13.71 -1.11 -0.57
N GLU A 41 -14.62 -0.90 0.37
CA GLU A 41 -16.04 -1.25 0.22
C GLU A 41 -16.83 -0.21 -0.55
N THR A 42 -16.43 1.06 -0.48
CA THR A 42 -17.25 2.19 -0.97
C THR A 42 -16.65 2.93 -2.16
N SER A 43 -15.35 2.82 -2.38
CA SER A 43 -14.65 3.50 -3.48
C SER A 43 -14.23 2.51 -4.55
N SER A 44 -13.70 3.03 -5.66
CA SER A 44 -13.12 2.17 -6.70
C SER A 44 -11.89 1.45 -6.14
N ASP A 45 -11.69 0.22 -6.60
CA ASP A 45 -10.59 -0.63 -6.16
C ASP A 45 -9.24 0.02 -6.48
N PRO A 46 -8.33 0.15 -5.50
CA PRO A 46 -7.01 0.69 -5.79
C PRO A 46 -6.15 -0.31 -6.57
N ASP A 47 -5.23 0.21 -7.34
CA ASP A 47 -4.26 -0.61 -8.07
C ASP A 47 -3.12 -1.06 -7.16
N LEU A 48 -2.81 -0.25 -6.15
CA LEU A 48 -1.75 -0.52 -5.20
C LEU A 48 -2.11 0.05 -3.84
N VAL A 49 -1.73 -0.68 -2.78
CA VAL A 49 -1.90 -0.22 -1.41
C VAL A 49 -0.53 -0.16 -0.75
N LEU A 50 -0.22 0.99 -0.16
CA LEU A 50 0.93 1.15 0.73
C LEU A 50 0.39 0.97 2.15
N LEU A 51 0.87 -0.05 2.87
CA LEU A 51 0.33 -0.44 4.16
C LEU A 51 1.38 -0.45 5.25
N ASP A 52 1.13 0.32 6.32
CA ASP A 52 1.90 0.21 7.55
C ASP A 52 1.26 -0.89 8.42
N LEU A 53 2.11 -1.71 9.03
CA LEU A 53 1.65 -2.76 9.95
C LEU A 53 1.30 -2.24 11.33
N HIS A 54 1.83 -1.07 11.71
CA HIS A 54 1.59 -0.46 13.02
C HIS A 54 0.47 0.57 12.93
N LEU A 55 -0.76 0.08 13.08
CA LEU A 55 -1.96 0.90 12.98
C LEU A 55 -2.73 0.90 14.30
N PRO A 56 -3.47 1.99 14.62
CA PRO A 56 -4.30 2.00 15.82
C PRO A 56 -5.50 1.08 15.66
N TYR A 57 -5.89 0.43 16.74
CA TYR A 57 -7.12 -0.39 16.91
C TYR A 57 -7.20 -1.68 16.10
N THR A 58 -6.57 -1.75 14.94
CA THR A 58 -6.62 -2.90 14.05
C THR A 58 -5.20 -3.30 13.69
N SER A 59 -4.86 -4.59 13.74
CA SER A 59 -3.52 -5.04 13.38
C SER A 59 -3.30 -4.90 11.87
N GLY A 60 -2.05 -4.65 11.47
CA GLY A 60 -1.68 -4.61 10.05
C GLY A 60 -1.98 -5.93 9.35
N GLU A 61 -1.86 -7.05 10.06
CA GLU A 61 -2.20 -8.37 9.51
C GLU A 61 -3.68 -8.47 9.16
N GLU A 62 -4.57 -8.00 10.04
CA GLU A 62 -6.01 -7.98 9.77
C GLU A 62 -6.33 -7.13 8.55
N VAL A 63 -5.70 -5.97 8.42
CA VAL A 63 -5.90 -5.08 7.27
C VAL A 63 -5.38 -5.74 5.99
N PHE A 64 -4.21 -6.36 6.06
CA PHE A 64 -3.63 -7.08 4.93
C PHE A 64 -4.59 -8.16 4.41
N GLU A 65 -5.11 -8.99 5.32
CA GLU A 65 -6.03 -10.06 4.96
C GLU A 65 -7.32 -9.50 4.34
N ALA A 66 -7.85 -8.41 4.91
CA ALA A 66 -9.04 -7.76 4.37
C ALA A 66 -8.80 -7.23 2.95
N ILE A 67 -7.64 -6.63 2.70
CA ILE A 67 -7.30 -6.14 1.37
C ILE A 67 -7.22 -7.30 0.37
N ARG A 68 -6.53 -8.38 0.74
CA ARG A 68 -6.43 -9.57 -0.12
C ARG A 68 -7.79 -10.18 -0.44
N LYS A 69 -8.70 -10.17 0.52
CA LYS A 69 -10.03 -10.72 0.36
C LYS A 69 -10.92 -9.88 -0.57
N HIS A 70 -10.81 -8.55 -0.47
CA HIS A 70 -11.73 -7.63 -1.16
C HIS A 70 -11.14 -7.00 -2.43
N SER A 71 -9.86 -7.17 -2.69
CA SER A 71 -9.17 -6.44 -3.76
C SER A 71 -8.09 -7.27 -4.43
N LYS A 72 -7.84 -6.95 -5.70
CA LYS A 72 -6.69 -7.51 -6.45
C LYS A 72 -5.50 -6.56 -6.45
N SER A 73 -5.51 -5.57 -5.58
CA SER A 73 -4.43 -4.58 -5.48
C SER A 73 -3.08 -5.23 -5.20
N ALA A 74 -2.02 -4.67 -5.75
CA ALA A 74 -0.68 -4.94 -5.24
C ALA A 74 -0.57 -4.35 -3.84
N ILE A 75 0.13 -5.01 -2.92
CA ILE A 75 0.31 -4.52 -1.55
C ILE A 75 1.80 -4.40 -1.25
N VAL A 76 2.22 -3.20 -0.88
CA VAL A 76 3.59 -2.91 -0.44
C VAL A 76 3.54 -2.49 1.03
N ILE A 77 4.25 -3.22 1.86
CA ILE A 77 4.37 -2.92 3.29
C ILE A 77 5.46 -1.86 3.47
N VAL A 78 5.14 -0.80 4.22
CA VAL A 78 6.09 0.25 4.59
C VAL A 78 5.94 0.49 6.09
N THR A 79 6.81 -0.11 6.89
CA THR A 79 6.62 -0.15 8.33
C THR A 79 7.92 0.01 9.11
N ALA A 80 7.81 0.55 10.36
CA ALA A 80 8.91 0.56 11.32
C ALA A 80 8.93 -0.73 12.15
N ASP A 81 7.91 -1.58 12.04
CA ASP A 81 7.80 -2.82 12.80
C ASP A 81 8.69 -3.90 12.19
N ILE A 82 9.96 -3.91 12.58
CA ILE A 82 10.96 -4.84 12.05
C ILE A 82 10.72 -6.29 12.51
N LEU A 83 9.93 -6.49 13.55
CA LEU A 83 9.61 -7.84 14.03
C LEU A 83 8.49 -8.46 13.23
N ALA A 84 7.51 -7.68 12.79
CA ALA A 84 6.39 -8.16 11.99
C ALA A 84 6.71 -8.23 10.50
N ALA A 85 7.57 -7.35 10.00
CA ALA A 85 7.86 -7.22 8.56
C ALA A 85 8.29 -8.53 7.88
N PRO A 86 9.19 -9.37 8.46
CA PRO A 86 9.64 -10.59 7.78
C PRO A 86 8.53 -11.55 7.41
N GLU A 87 7.45 -11.60 8.18
CA GLU A 87 6.32 -12.48 7.91
C GLU A 87 5.66 -12.16 6.57
N PHE A 88 5.74 -10.90 6.13
CA PHE A 88 5.08 -10.44 4.91
C PHE A 88 5.92 -10.53 3.65
N VAL A 89 7.20 -10.86 3.77
CA VAL A 89 8.10 -10.93 2.60
C VAL A 89 7.57 -11.91 1.54
N SER A 90 7.01 -13.03 1.97
CA SER A 90 6.45 -14.03 1.04
C SER A 90 4.99 -13.77 0.66
N LYS A 91 4.30 -12.86 1.35
CA LYS A 91 2.86 -12.62 1.18
C LYS A 91 2.56 -11.33 0.41
N ALA A 92 3.34 -10.27 0.67
CA ALA A 92 3.16 -8.97 0.05
C ALA A 92 3.97 -8.87 -1.24
N ASP A 93 3.68 -7.87 -2.04
CA ASP A 93 4.40 -7.63 -3.29
C ASP A 93 5.70 -6.87 -3.07
N GLY A 94 5.87 -6.26 -1.90
CA GLY A 94 7.11 -5.63 -1.47
C GLY A 94 7.05 -5.32 0.01
N VAL A 95 8.20 -5.29 0.67
CA VAL A 95 8.31 -4.94 2.09
C VAL A 95 9.47 -3.98 2.28
N PHE A 96 9.18 -2.81 2.85
CA PHE A 96 10.17 -1.78 3.16
C PHE A 96 10.08 -1.45 4.64
N THR A 97 11.22 -1.49 5.33
CA THR A 97 11.28 -1.07 6.72
C THR A 97 11.75 0.38 6.81
N LYS A 98 11.17 1.13 7.71
CA LYS A 98 11.56 2.54 7.95
C LYS A 98 12.82 2.59 8.80
N PRO A 99 13.80 3.46 8.47
CA PRO A 99 13.82 4.35 7.32
C PRO A 99 14.15 3.58 6.03
N PHE A 100 13.53 3.96 4.93
CA PHE A 100 13.75 3.33 3.63
C PHE A 100 14.41 4.31 2.66
N LYS A 101 15.01 3.79 1.60
CA LYS A 101 15.54 4.63 0.53
C LYS A 101 14.43 4.94 -0.47
N THR A 102 14.16 6.22 -0.66
CA THR A 102 13.07 6.69 -1.50
C THR A 102 13.17 6.16 -2.94
N ASN A 103 14.38 6.15 -3.51
CA ASN A 103 14.58 5.66 -4.86
C ASN A 103 14.29 4.17 -5.00
N GLU A 104 14.60 3.36 -3.99
CA GLU A 104 14.27 1.93 -4.01
C GLU A 104 12.77 1.71 -3.97
N LEU A 105 12.06 2.50 -3.15
CA LEU A 105 10.61 2.45 -3.10
C LEU A 105 10.00 2.83 -4.44
N ILE A 106 10.45 3.93 -5.05
CA ILE A 106 9.96 4.38 -6.35
C ILE A 106 10.13 3.31 -7.42
N ILE A 107 11.30 2.68 -7.47
CA ILE A 107 11.57 1.61 -8.44
C ILE A 107 10.57 0.46 -8.26
N LYS A 108 10.35 0.04 -7.03
CA LYS A 108 9.41 -1.06 -6.75
C LYS A 108 7.98 -0.70 -7.11
N LEU A 109 7.52 0.50 -6.73
CA LEU A 109 6.16 0.96 -7.03
C LEU A 109 5.93 1.08 -8.53
N THR A 110 6.88 1.64 -9.25
CA THR A 110 6.81 1.79 -10.70
C THR A 110 6.67 0.43 -11.38
N SER A 111 7.48 -0.54 -10.95
CA SER A 111 7.44 -1.91 -11.47
C SER A 111 6.08 -2.58 -11.22
N LEU A 112 5.56 -2.47 -10.00
CA LEU A 112 4.28 -3.08 -9.63
C LEU A 112 3.10 -2.45 -10.36
N LEU A 113 3.09 -1.13 -10.49
CA LEU A 113 2.02 -0.44 -11.20
C LEU A 113 2.03 -0.78 -12.69
N ALA A 114 3.20 -0.89 -13.30
CA ALA A 114 3.33 -1.29 -14.69
C ALA A 114 2.83 -2.73 -14.90
N ALA A 115 3.19 -3.65 -14.01
CA ALA A 115 2.74 -5.04 -14.07
C ALA A 115 1.24 -5.15 -13.87
N HIS A 116 0.69 -4.41 -12.91
CA HIS A 116 -0.76 -4.40 -12.65
C HIS A 116 -1.55 -3.89 -13.85
N LYS A 117 -1.08 -2.81 -14.47
CA LYS A 117 -1.70 -2.24 -15.67
C LYS A 117 -1.69 -3.24 -16.82
N LYS A 118 -0.59 -3.96 -17.01
CA LYS A 118 -0.44 -4.98 -18.03
C LYS A 118 -1.40 -6.14 -17.80
N ASP A 119 -1.55 -6.60 -16.57
CA ASP A 119 -2.47 -7.68 -16.20
C ASP A 119 -3.91 -7.27 -16.47
N MET A 120 -4.29 -6.05 -16.14
CA MET A 120 -5.63 -5.52 -16.40
C MET A 120 -5.93 -5.45 -17.88
N GLN A 121 -4.95 -5.06 -18.71
CA GLN A 121 -5.10 -5.03 -20.16
C GLN A 121 -5.19 -6.45 -20.75
N GLY A 122 -4.46 -7.39 -20.18
CA GLY A 122 -4.45 -8.77 -20.63
C GLY A 122 -5.76 -9.52 -20.38
N GLU A 123 -6.60 -9.01 -19.49
CA GLU A 123 -7.91 -9.61 -19.17
C GLU A 123 -9.00 -9.22 -20.16
N GLN A 124 -8.71 -8.37 -21.12
CA GLN A 124 -9.67 -7.95 -22.15
C GLN A 124 -9.77 -8.98 -23.31
#